data_f12f82c3c9b840bc1d9519c672ef568b
#
_entry.id   f12f82c3c9b840bc1d9519c672ef568b
#
_cell.length_a   1.000
_cell.length_b   1.000
_cell.length_c   1.000
_cell.angle_alpha   90.00
_cell.angle_beta   90.00
_cell.angle_gamma   90.00
#
_symmetry.space_group_name_H-M   'P 1'
#
loop_
_entity.id
_entity.type
_entity.pdbx_description
1 polymer ?
#
loop_
_entity_poly.entity_id
_entity_poly.type
_entity_poly.pdbx_seq_one_letter_code
_entity_poly.pdbx_strand_id
1 'polypeptide(L)'
;MSNNNCPQFSDEELITVYLWGKAQQFVTRKAIYNYTRNHLLEWFPKLPSYQAFCRRLNRLAAAFQALADIWTEKALAKGPDSHTYAVDSCPIMMARRSYSTGAKVGRDFCDKSYNSSRKEWYYGIKLHAFVMLRSGNLPILCAAQISPASVADQTAARQMDLDCQPVSGGTLFAD
;
A
#
# COMPACT_ATOMS: atom_id res chain seq x y z
N MET A 1 8.39 -26.27 -1.11
CA MET A 1 8.34 -26.10 -2.57
C MET A 1 6.95 -26.54 -3.04
N SER A 2 6.27 -25.74 -3.85
CA SER A 2 5.00 -26.15 -4.45
C SER A 2 5.29 -27.14 -5.58
N ASN A 3 4.64 -28.31 -5.56
CA ASN A 3 4.77 -29.32 -6.62
C ASN A 3 4.14 -28.90 -7.96
N ASN A 4 3.66 -27.66 -8.07
CA ASN A 4 2.99 -27.17 -9.29
C ASN A 4 3.91 -26.21 -10.03
N ASN A 5 4.81 -26.77 -10.84
CA ASN A 5 5.81 -26.01 -11.60
C ASN A 5 5.21 -25.16 -12.75
N CYS A 6 3.93 -25.37 -13.12
CA CYS A 6 3.25 -24.59 -14.14
C CYS A 6 1.77 -24.39 -13.75
N PRO A 7 1.45 -23.37 -12.94
CA PRO A 7 0.07 -23.07 -12.63
C PRO A 7 -0.69 -22.65 -13.89
N GLN A 8 -1.88 -23.22 -14.10
CA GLN A 8 -2.72 -22.90 -15.26
C GLN A 8 -3.22 -21.44 -15.27
N PHE A 9 -3.25 -20.80 -14.10
CA PHE A 9 -3.49 -19.38 -13.93
C PHE A 9 -2.18 -18.78 -13.41
N SER A 10 -1.51 -17.94 -14.18
CA SER A 10 -0.17 -17.45 -13.87
C SER A 10 -0.16 -16.41 -12.75
N ASP A 11 1.02 -16.06 -12.24
CA ASP A 11 1.17 -15.00 -11.24
C ASP A 11 0.99 -13.62 -11.88
N GLU A 12 1.35 -13.47 -13.16
CA GLU A 12 1.10 -12.25 -13.93
C GLU A 12 -0.39 -12.00 -14.13
N GLU A 13 -1.17 -13.05 -14.47
CA GLU A 13 -2.63 -12.93 -14.54
C GLU A 13 -3.23 -12.53 -13.21
N LEU A 14 -2.75 -13.10 -12.10
CA LEU A 14 -3.22 -12.78 -10.76
C LEU A 14 -2.92 -11.32 -10.39
N ILE A 15 -1.69 -10.86 -10.65
CA ILE A 15 -1.28 -9.46 -10.42
C ILE A 15 -2.13 -8.53 -11.29
N THR A 16 -2.32 -8.86 -12.57
CA THR A 16 -3.12 -8.07 -13.51
C THR A 16 -4.55 -7.91 -13.03
N VAL A 17 -5.23 -9.01 -12.68
CA VAL A 17 -6.60 -9.00 -12.15
C VAL A 17 -6.68 -8.15 -10.87
N TYR A 18 -5.72 -8.31 -9.97
CA TYR A 18 -5.73 -7.59 -8.71
C TYR A 18 -5.52 -6.09 -8.89
N LEU A 19 -4.52 -5.67 -9.67
CA LEU A 19 -4.22 -4.26 -9.93
C LEU A 19 -5.33 -3.60 -10.74
N TRP A 20 -5.86 -4.27 -11.76
CA TRP A 20 -7.01 -3.79 -12.50
C TRP A 20 -8.21 -3.56 -11.57
N GLY A 21 -8.52 -4.52 -10.69
CA GLY A 21 -9.62 -4.38 -9.74
C GLY A 21 -9.40 -3.21 -8.77
N LYS A 22 -8.15 -2.94 -8.36
CA LYS A 22 -7.83 -1.77 -7.54
C LYS A 22 -7.99 -0.45 -8.32
N ALA A 23 -7.59 -0.42 -9.58
CA ALA A 23 -7.81 0.73 -10.47
C ALA A 23 -9.30 1.01 -10.69
N GLN A 24 -10.15 -0.03 -10.72
CA GLN A 24 -11.61 0.08 -10.75
C GLN A 24 -12.22 0.40 -9.37
N GLN A 25 -11.41 0.74 -8.37
CA GLN A 25 -11.84 1.13 -7.02
C GLN A 25 -12.55 0.03 -6.21
N PHE A 26 -12.40 -1.24 -6.58
CA PHE A 26 -12.91 -2.33 -5.75
C PHE A 26 -12.21 -2.39 -4.40
N VAL A 27 -12.96 -2.21 -3.32
CA VAL A 27 -12.43 -2.13 -1.96
C VAL A 27 -11.90 -3.49 -1.48
N THR A 28 -12.60 -4.59 -1.77
CA THR A 28 -12.27 -5.90 -1.22
C THR A 28 -11.75 -6.87 -2.29
N ARG A 29 -10.85 -7.77 -1.86
CA ARG A 29 -10.37 -8.88 -2.72
C ARG A 29 -11.53 -9.74 -3.24
N LYS A 30 -12.58 -9.92 -2.42
CA LYS A 30 -13.76 -10.70 -2.80
C LYS A 30 -14.56 -10.02 -3.93
N ALA A 31 -14.67 -8.69 -3.89
CA ALA A 31 -15.33 -7.95 -4.97
C ALA A 31 -14.58 -8.12 -6.29
N ILE A 32 -13.24 -7.97 -6.27
CA ILE A 32 -12.37 -8.20 -7.44
C ILE A 32 -12.57 -9.61 -7.99
N TYR A 33 -12.44 -10.63 -7.12
CA TYR A 33 -12.59 -12.03 -7.52
C TYR A 33 -13.98 -12.34 -8.12
N ASN A 34 -15.05 -11.87 -7.47
CA ASN A 34 -16.41 -12.09 -7.93
C ASN A 34 -16.66 -11.42 -9.28
N TYR A 35 -16.17 -10.20 -9.47
CA TYR A 35 -16.30 -9.50 -10.75
C TYR A 35 -15.55 -10.25 -11.85
N THR A 36 -14.31 -10.66 -11.61
CA THR A 36 -13.53 -11.45 -12.56
C THR A 36 -14.24 -12.75 -12.93
N ARG A 37 -14.74 -13.47 -11.92
CA ARG A 37 -15.50 -14.72 -12.14
C ARG A 37 -16.78 -14.52 -12.96
N ASN A 38 -17.47 -13.41 -12.78
CA ASN A 38 -18.76 -13.18 -13.40
C ASN A 38 -18.67 -12.52 -14.79
N HIS A 39 -17.60 -11.77 -15.07
CA HIS A 39 -17.51 -10.92 -16.25
C HIS A 39 -16.24 -11.08 -17.09
N LEU A 40 -15.19 -11.71 -16.55
CA LEU A 40 -13.88 -11.77 -17.20
C LEU A 40 -13.38 -13.22 -17.40
N LEU A 41 -14.24 -14.25 -17.29
CA LEU A 41 -13.81 -15.64 -17.46
C LEU A 41 -13.32 -15.96 -18.87
N GLU A 42 -13.79 -15.25 -19.89
CA GLU A 42 -13.28 -15.40 -21.26
C GLU A 42 -11.80 -15.02 -21.35
N TRP A 43 -11.36 -14.03 -20.58
CA TRP A 43 -9.97 -13.58 -20.51
C TRP A 43 -9.13 -14.40 -19.53
N PHE A 44 -9.77 -14.91 -18.47
CA PHE A 44 -9.13 -15.66 -17.39
C PHE A 44 -9.83 -17.00 -17.15
N PRO A 45 -9.85 -17.92 -18.14
CA PRO A 45 -10.66 -19.15 -18.07
C PRO A 45 -10.20 -20.13 -17.00
N LYS A 46 -8.98 -19.97 -16.50
CA LYS A 46 -8.37 -20.82 -15.45
C LYS A 46 -8.33 -20.16 -14.08
N LEU A 47 -9.24 -19.20 -13.82
CA LEU A 47 -9.35 -18.55 -12.53
C LEU A 47 -9.46 -19.58 -11.40
N PRO A 48 -8.56 -19.59 -10.42
CA PRO A 48 -8.55 -20.56 -9.32
C PRO A 48 -9.69 -20.29 -8.33
N SER A 49 -9.86 -21.17 -7.34
CA SER A 49 -10.79 -20.90 -6.23
C SER A 49 -10.38 -19.62 -5.46
N TYR A 50 -11.35 -18.95 -4.83
CA TYR A 50 -11.09 -17.73 -4.07
C TYR A 50 -10.01 -17.88 -2.99
N GLN A 51 -9.99 -19.04 -2.31
CA GLN A 51 -8.98 -19.33 -1.30
C GLN A 51 -7.57 -19.45 -1.91
N ALA A 52 -7.46 -20.14 -3.05
CA ALA A 52 -6.19 -20.25 -3.77
C ALA A 52 -5.72 -18.89 -4.31
N PHE A 53 -6.64 -18.08 -4.85
CA PHE A 53 -6.39 -16.70 -5.28
C PHE A 53 -5.82 -15.86 -4.13
N CYS A 54 -6.47 -15.83 -2.97
CA CYS A 54 -6.01 -15.07 -1.82
C CYS A 54 -4.68 -15.58 -1.26
N ARG A 55 -4.46 -16.91 -1.21
CA ARG A 55 -3.21 -17.50 -0.73
C ARG A 55 -2.04 -17.13 -1.62
N ARG A 56 -2.22 -17.21 -2.95
CA ARG A 56 -1.18 -16.83 -3.90
C ARG A 56 -0.89 -15.33 -3.84
N LEU A 57 -1.93 -14.49 -3.78
CA LEU A 57 -1.78 -13.05 -3.66
C LEU A 57 -0.92 -12.64 -2.45
N ASN A 58 -1.11 -13.32 -1.30
CA ASN A 58 -0.29 -13.07 -0.11
C ASN A 58 1.18 -13.47 -0.30
N ARG A 59 1.48 -14.46 -1.14
CA ARG A 59 2.86 -14.88 -1.45
C ARG A 59 3.58 -13.94 -2.40
N LEU A 60 2.84 -13.11 -3.13
CA LEU A 60 3.38 -12.17 -4.11
C LEU A 60 3.72 -10.79 -3.53
N ALA A 61 3.77 -10.64 -2.19
CA ALA A 61 4.07 -9.36 -1.55
C ALA A 61 5.39 -8.75 -2.08
N ALA A 62 6.45 -9.55 -2.20
CA ALA A 62 7.73 -9.10 -2.73
C ALA A 62 7.65 -8.68 -4.22
N ALA A 63 6.83 -9.36 -5.02
CA ALA A 63 6.62 -8.99 -6.42
C ALA A 63 5.87 -7.65 -6.55
N PHE A 64 4.89 -7.39 -5.67
CA PHE A 64 4.23 -6.08 -5.63
C PHE A 64 5.17 -4.97 -5.19
N GLN A 65 6.07 -5.23 -4.25
CA GLN A 65 7.10 -4.26 -3.85
C GLN A 65 8.01 -3.94 -5.04
N ALA A 66 8.59 -4.95 -5.68
CA ALA A 66 9.46 -4.76 -6.84
C ALA A 66 8.75 -4.00 -7.98
N LEU A 67 7.46 -4.26 -8.21
CA LEU A 67 6.68 -3.54 -9.21
C LEU A 67 6.47 -2.07 -8.83
N ALA A 68 6.23 -1.79 -7.55
CA ALA A 68 6.10 -0.42 -7.04
C ALA A 68 7.43 0.34 -7.20
N ASP A 69 8.56 -0.29 -6.88
CA ASP A 69 9.90 0.29 -7.01
C ASP A 69 10.19 0.65 -8.48
N ILE A 70 9.93 -0.28 -9.42
CA ILE A 70 10.10 -0.04 -10.86
C ILE A 70 9.21 1.13 -11.35
N TRP A 71 7.98 1.22 -10.88
CA TRP A 71 7.09 2.31 -11.29
C TRP A 71 7.53 3.64 -10.71
N THR A 72 7.97 3.67 -9.46
CA THR A 72 8.54 4.87 -8.83
C THR A 72 9.78 5.34 -9.58
N GLU A 73 10.72 4.43 -9.86
CA GLU A 73 11.93 4.74 -10.63
C GLU A 73 11.60 5.31 -12.02
N LYS A 74 10.70 4.66 -12.76
CA LYS A 74 10.25 5.15 -14.07
C LYS A 74 9.55 6.50 -14.00
N ALA A 75 8.81 6.76 -12.92
CA ALA A 75 8.12 8.04 -12.74
C ALA A 75 9.13 9.16 -12.44
N LEU A 76 10.14 8.87 -11.59
CA LEU A 76 11.19 9.81 -11.25
C LEU A 76 12.16 10.08 -12.42
N ALA A 77 12.43 9.08 -13.26
CA ALA A 77 13.30 9.22 -14.45
C ALA A 77 12.78 10.22 -15.48
N LYS A 78 11.47 10.57 -15.44
CA LYS A 78 10.90 11.64 -16.29
C LYS A 78 11.29 13.04 -15.82
N GLY A 79 12.05 13.13 -14.73
CA GLY A 79 12.46 14.37 -14.10
C GLY A 79 11.41 14.93 -13.13
N PRO A 80 11.86 15.72 -12.15
CA PRO A 80 10.96 16.37 -11.21
C PRO A 80 10.19 17.49 -11.92
N ASP A 81 8.86 17.37 -11.96
CA ASP A 81 7.98 18.47 -12.41
C ASP A 81 7.93 19.61 -11.37
N SER A 82 8.33 19.31 -10.13
CA SER A 82 8.42 20.29 -9.04
C SER A 82 9.40 19.82 -7.95
N HIS A 83 9.96 20.77 -7.21
CA HIS A 83 10.76 20.54 -6.01
C HIS A 83 9.90 20.61 -4.73
N THR A 84 8.63 20.25 -4.85
CA THR A 84 7.67 20.31 -3.75
C THR A 84 7.31 18.89 -3.31
N TYR A 85 7.48 18.64 -2.03
CA TYR A 85 7.26 17.32 -1.42
C TYR A 85 6.26 17.41 -0.29
N ALA A 86 5.60 16.31 0.02
CA ALA A 86 4.73 16.19 1.19
C ALA A 86 4.96 14.87 1.91
N VAL A 87 4.85 14.91 3.23
CA VAL A 87 4.81 13.74 4.11
C VAL A 87 3.47 13.74 4.82
N ASP A 88 2.79 12.62 4.77
CA ASP A 88 1.53 12.41 5.49
C ASP A 88 1.42 10.96 5.96
N SER A 89 0.58 10.72 6.95
CA SER A 89 0.35 9.37 7.47
C SER A 89 -1.11 8.96 7.42
N CYS A 90 -1.32 7.68 7.08
CA CYS A 90 -2.64 7.06 7.07
C CYS A 90 -2.73 5.98 8.15
N PRO A 91 -3.67 6.08 9.12
CA PRO A 91 -3.85 5.06 10.13
C PRO A 91 -4.46 3.78 9.55
N ILE A 92 -3.82 2.64 9.79
CA ILE A 92 -4.34 1.30 9.52
C ILE A 92 -4.83 0.71 10.83
N MET A 93 -6.14 0.79 11.04
CA MET A 93 -6.77 0.46 12.32
C MET A 93 -7.08 -1.02 12.41
N MET A 94 -6.47 -1.73 13.38
CA MET A 94 -6.78 -3.11 13.73
C MET A 94 -7.93 -3.20 14.73
N ALA A 95 -8.03 -2.24 15.66
CA ALA A 95 -9.17 -2.09 16.57
C ALA A 95 -9.48 -0.62 16.83
N ARG A 96 -10.75 -0.33 17.05
CA ARG A 96 -11.26 1.05 17.24
C ARG A 96 -11.94 1.23 18.58
N ARG A 97 -11.95 2.47 19.09
CA ARG A 97 -12.68 2.91 20.29
C ARG A 97 -12.38 2.02 21.50
N SER A 98 -13.42 1.53 22.18
CA SER A 98 -13.28 0.67 23.36
C SER A 98 -12.48 -0.61 23.11
N TYR A 99 -12.56 -1.19 21.92
CA TYR A 99 -11.79 -2.38 21.54
C TYR A 99 -10.29 -2.11 21.41
N SER A 100 -9.87 -0.86 21.25
CA SER A 100 -8.45 -0.49 21.16
C SER A 100 -7.70 -0.74 22.46
N THR A 101 -8.36 -0.70 23.61
CA THR A 101 -7.74 -0.88 24.94
C THR A 101 -7.37 -2.33 25.23
N GLY A 102 -8.15 -3.29 24.72
CA GLY A 102 -7.91 -4.73 24.93
C GLY A 102 -7.26 -5.42 23.73
N ALA A 103 -6.91 -4.70 22.69
CA ALA A 103 -6.36 -5.29 21.47
C ALA A 103 -4.98 -5.91 21.72
N LYS A 104 -4.78 -7.11 21.16
CA LYS A 104 -3.55 -7.91 21.36
C LYS A 104 -2.93 -8.38 20.03
N VAL A 105 -3.59 -8.13 18.91
CA VAL A 105 -3.13 -8.58 17.59
C VAL A 105 -1.90 -7.77 17.16
N GLY A 106 -0.84 -8.48 16.80
CA GLY A 106 0.37 -7.84 16.29
C GLY A 106 1.08 -6.93 17.30
N ARG A 107 1.19 -7.36 18.56
CA ARG A 107 1.81 -6.56 19.64
C ARG A 107 3.24 -6.12 19.35
N ASP A 108 3.93 -6.85 18.48
CA ASP A 108 5.32 -6.59 18.15
C ASP A 108 5.46 -5.36 17.22
N PHE A 109 4.37 -4.96 16.53
CA PHE A 109 4.40 -3.89 15.55
C PHE A 109 3.17 -2.97 15.57
N CYS A 110 2.17 -3.25 16.40
CA CYS A 110 0.99 -2.41 16.57
C CYS A 110 1.02 -1.67 17.91
N ASP A 111 0.45 -0.47 17.95
CA ASP A 111 0.33 0.30 19.17
C ASP A 111 -0.95 1.13 19.19
N LYS A 112 -1.26 1.75 20.33
CA LYS A 112 -2.41 2.60 20.54
C LYS A 112 -2.10 4.04 20.20
N SER A 113 -2.98 4.70 19.46
CA SER A 113 -2.89 6.12 19.12
C SER A 113 -4.27 6.77 19.00
N TYR A 114 -4.27 8.09 18.92
CA TYR A 114 -5.48 8.89 18.72
C TYR A 114 -5.53 9.44 17.31
N ASN A 115 -6.65 9.23 16.62
CA ASN A 115 -6.89 9.83 15.32
C ASN A 115 -7.68 11.14 15.51
N SER A 116 -7.01 12.28 15.32
CA SER A 116 -7.60 13.60 15.49
C SER A 116 -8.73 13.89 14.51
N SER A 117 -8.59 13.50 13.26
CA SER A 117 -9.59 13.71 12.20
C SER A 117 -10.90 12.96 12.48
N ARG A 118 -10.83 11.77 13.06
CA ARG A 118 -12.00 10.95 13.42
C ARG A 118 -12.40 11.08 14.88
N LYS A 119 -11.61 11.80 15.70
CA LYS A 119 -11.82 11.98 17.15
C LYS A 119 -12.00 10.66 17.89
N GLU A 120 -11.20 9.64 17.56
CA GLU A 120 -11.29 8.32 18.18
C GLU A 120 -9.92 7.69 18.47
N TRP A 121 -9.87 6.92 19.56
CA TRP A 121 -8.73 6.06 19.85
C TRP A 121 -8.76 4.83 18.96
N TYR A 122 -7.60 4.42 18.48
CA TYR A 122 -7.42 3.19 17.73
C TYR A 122 -6.16 2.45 18.16
N TYR A 123 -6.10 1.20 17.82
CA TYR A 123 -4.94 0.33 17.95
C TYR A 123 -4.57 -0.17 16.56
N GLY A 124 -3.31 -0.09 16.19
CA GLY A 124 -2.87 -0.50 14.86
C GLY A 124 -1.50 0.04 14.49
N ILE A 125 -1.34 0.34 13.22
CA ILE A 125 -0.12 0.87 12.62
C ILE A 125 -0.44 2.14 11.81
N LYS A 126 0.59 2.90 11.46
CA LYS A 126 0.52 3.99 10.49
C LYS A 126 1.30 3.64 9.24
N LEU A 127 0.77 3.98 8.09
CA LEU A 127 1.48 4.04 6.83
C LEU A 127 1.90 5.50 6.62
N HIS A 128 3.18 5.78 6.68
CA HIS A 128 3.75 7.08 6.31
C HIS A 128 4.12 7.05 4.83
N ALA A 129 3.75 8.10 4.11
CA ALA A 129 4.03 8.25 2.69
C ALA A 129 4.78 9.55 2.44
N PHE A 130 5.89 9.47 1.74
CA PHE A 130 6.63 10.61 1.20
C PHE A 130 6.34 10.70 -0.29
N VAL A 131 5.80 11.82 -0.74
CA VAL A 131 5.36 12.03 -2.11
C VAL A 131 5.95 13.29 -2.71
N MET A 132 6.24 13.25 -4.00
CA MET A 132 6.57 14.43 -4.80
C MET A 132 5.28 14.94 -5.43
N LEU A 133 4.97 16.21 -5.19
CA LEU A 133 3.80 16.87 -5.76
C LEU A 133 4.09 17.26 -7.22
N ARG A 134 3.09 17.15 -8.08
CA ARG A 134 3.16 17.54 -9.49
C ARG A 134 2.00 18.44 -9.84
N SER A 135 2.25 19.49 -10.61
CA SER A 135 1.18 20.39 -11.07
C SER A 135 0.25 19.68 -12.05
N GLY A 136 -1.05 19.66 -11.75
CA GLY A 136 -2.07 19.06 -12.63
C GLY A 136 -2.03 17.53 -12.75
N ASN A 137 -1.19 16.83 -11.98
CA ASN A 137 -1.03 15.38 -12.01
C ASN A 137 -1.10 14.77 -10.61
N LEU A 138 -1.30 13.45 -10.54
CA LEU A 138 -1.21 12.73 -9.27
C LEU A 138 0.22 12.78 -8.72
N PRO A 139 0.37 12.89 -7.38
CA PRO A 139 1.67 12.82 -6.74
C PRO A 139 2.39 11.51 -7.03
N ILE A 140 3.72 11.54 -7.05
CA ILE A 140 4.55 10.33 -7.13
C ILE A 140 4.90 9.91 -5.70
N LEU A 141 4.62 8.66 -5.36
CA LEU A 141 5.07 8.05 -4.12
C LEU A 141 6.57 7.78 -4.23
N CYS A 142 7.38 8.52 -3.46
CA CYS A 142 8.83 8.38 -3.45
C CYS A 142 9.29 7.37 -2.41
N ALA A 143 8.66 7.35 -1.23
CA ALA A 143 8.95 6.38 -0.17
C ALA A 143 7.70 6.10 0.66
N ALA A 144 7.62 4.91 1.24
CA ALA A 144 6.58 4.53 2.18
C ALA A 144 7.17 3.71 3.33
N GLN A 145 6.72 3.98 4.56
CA GLN A 145 7.14 3.25 5.75
C GLN A 145 5.94 2.90 6.61
N ILE A 146 5.98 1.73 7.22
CA ILE A 146 5.00 1.31 8.22
C ILE A 146 5.65 1.43 9.61
N SER A 147 4.92 2.03 10.56
CA SER A 147 5.34 2.14 11.95
C SER A 147 4.20 1.78 12.91
N PRO A 148 4.50 1.48 14.19
CA PRO A 148 3.47 1.45 15.23
C PRO A 148 2.69 2.76 15.27
N ALA A 149 1.39 2.69 15.61
CA ALA A 149 0.50 3.85 15.57
C ALA A 149 0.93 5.01 16.47
N SER A 150 1.69 4.75 17.52
CA SER A 150 2.21 5.76 18.48
C SER A 150 3.36 6.60 17.92
N VAL A 151 4.02 6.15 16.83
CA VAL A 151 5.16 6.89 16.25
C VAL A 151 4.66 8.18 15.60
N ALA A 152 5.30 9.30 15.95
CA ALA A 152 4.99 10.60 15.38
C ALA A 152 5.48 10.68 13.93
N ASP A 153 4.73 11.39 13.08
CA ASP A 153 5.01 11.49 11.65
C ASP A 153 6.38 12.11 11.37
N GLN A 154 6.79 13.10 12.16
CA GLN A 154 8.14 13.70 12.08
C GLN A 154 9.25 12.69 12.38
N THR A 155 9.03 11.77 13.33
CA THR A 155 10.01 10.74 13.68
C THR A 155 10.13 9.73 12.55
N ALA A 156 9.01 9.29 12.00
CA ALA A 156 8.98 8.39 10.84
C ALA A 156 9.65 9.03 9.61
N ALA A 157 9.35 10.30 9.33
CA ALA A 157 9.96 11.03 8.23
C ALA A 157 11.51 11.11 8.34
N ARG A 158 12.05 11.28 9.54
CA ARG A 158 13.50 11.27 9.76
C ARG A 158 14.14 9.89 9.62
N GLN A 159 13.37 8.83 9.85
CA GLN A 159 13.84 7.44 9.74
C GLN A 159 13.66 6.88 8.32
N MET A 160 12.84 7.53 7.48
CA MET A 160 12.79 7.20 6.08
C MET A 160 14.14 7.48 5.46
N ASP A 161 14.79 6.43 4.96
CA ASP A 161 15.99 6.56 4.14
C ASP A 161 15.55 7.17 2.79
N LEU A 162 15.58 8.50 2.75
CA LEU A 162 15.11 9.26 1.61
C LEU A 162 16.24 9.27 0.58
N ASP A 163 16.43 8.18 -0.17
CA ASP A 163 17.24 8.18 -1.38
C ASP A 163 16.77 9.24 -2.39
N CYS A 164 15.52 9.66 -2.26
CA CYS A 164 14.97 10.87 -2.86
C CYS A 164 15.12 12.05 -1.92
N GLN A 165 16.35 12.41 -1.54
CA GLN A 165 16.56 13.66 -0.80
C GLN A 165 15.97 14.82 -1.61
N PRO A 166 15.21 15.74 -0.97
CA PRO A 166 14.80 16.93 -1.68
C PRO A 166 16.07 17.57 -2.26
N VAL A 167 16.11 17.68 -3.58
CA VAL A 167 17.19 18.40 -4.25
C VAL A 167 17.34 19.73 -3.52
N SER A 168 18.56 20.12 -3.19
CA SER A 168 18.88 21.35 -2.46
C SER A 168 17.99 22.50 -2.95
N GLY A 169 17.13 23.03 -2.08
CA GLY A 169 16.16 24.07 -2.42
C GLY A 169 14.69 23.61 -2.56
N GLY A 170 14.37 22.33 -2.32
CA GLY A 170 12.99 21.86 -2.33
C GLY A 170 12.17 22.26 -1.10
N THR A 171 10.85 22.36 -1.23
CA THR A 171 9.90 22.65 -0.15
C THR A 171 9.25 21.35 0.30
N LEU A 172 9.30 21.06 1.62
CA LEU A 172 8.64 19.92 2.23
C LEU A 172 7.46 20.38 3.09
N PHE A 173 6.28 19.87 2.80
CA PHE A 173 5.08 20.02 3.62
C PHE A 173 4.94 18.78 4.51
N ALA A 174 4.78 19.00 5.80
CA ALA A 174 4.49 17.97 6.82
C ALA A 174 3.49 18.53 7.82
N ASP A 175 2.51 17.73 8.24
CA ASP A 175 1.57 18.05 9.32
C ASP A 175 2.16 17.76 10.70
#